data_11c5f68fe21a0bd952adccf0f01d0b10
#
_entry.id   11c5f68fe21a0bd952adccf0f01d0b10
#
_cell.length_a   1.000
_cell.length_b   1.000
_cell.length_c   1.000
_cell.angle_alpha   90.00
_cell.angle_beta   90.00
_cell.angle_gamma   90.00
#
_symmetry.space_group_name_H-M   'P 1'
#
loop_
_entity.id
_entity.type
_entity.pdbx_description
1 polymer ?
#
loop_
_entity_poly.entity_id
_entity_poly.type
_entity_poly.pdbx_seq_one_letter_code
_entity_poly.pdbx_strand_id
1 'polypeptide(L)'
;MEMSAAMFARVSFYPTLLYNVLMEKASARNWYDRIDDTVILGALPFRNQANDLIEKENMKAVVSMNEDYELTAFSNNTEKWRKLGVEFLQLATTDIFESPNQEKLFRGVEFINQFLPLSKRISGLGSTQTPENVGSVYVHCKAGRTRSATLVGCYLMMKNGWTPDEAVDHMRSCRPHILLHTKQWDALRLFYTNNVVAKS
;
A
#
# COMPACT_ATOMS: atom_id res chain seq x y z
N MET A 1 29.45 17.98 -6.26
CA MET A 1 29.04 17.12 -5.14
C MET A 1 27.74 16.43 -5.57
N GLU A 2 27.82 15.17 -5.95
CA GLU A 2 26.61 14.42 -6.37
C GLU A 2 25.72 14.21 -5.15
N MET A 3 24.48 14.62 -5.27
CA MET A 3 23.46 14.43 -4.25
C MET A 3 23.08 12.94 -4.19
N SER A 4 23.18 12.29 -3.01
CA SER A 4 22.79 10.89 -2.89
C SER A 4 21.29 10.70 -3.18
N ALA A 5 20.90 9.50 -3.68
CA ALA A 5 19.50 9.16 -3.96
C ALA A 5 18.57 9.43 -2.76
N ALA A 6 19.02 9.11 -1.54
CA ALA A 6 18.28 9.37 -0.31
C ALA A 6 18.10 10.87 -0.03
N MET A 7 19.12 11.68 -0.31
CA MET A 7 19.04 13.14 -0.14
C MET A 7 18.08 13.75 -1.16
N PHE A 8 18.14 13.30 -2.41
CA PHE A 8 17.20 13.73 -3.45
C PHE A 8 15.74 13.36 -3.09
N ALA A 9 15.50 12.15 -2.63
CA ALA A 9 14.16 11.71 -2.20
C ALA A 9 13.60 12.61 -1.08
N ARG A 10 14.42 12.98 -0.10
CA ARG A 10 14.03 13.88 1.00
C ARG A 10 13.72 15.29 0.52
N VAL A 11 14.57 15.89 -0.31
CA VAL A 11 14.37 17.25 -0.82
C VAL A 11 13.15 17.33 -1.73
N SER A 12 12.93 16.31 -2.57
CA SER A 12 11.78 16.26 -3.50
C SER A 12 10.46 15.87 -2.83
N PHE A 13 10.48 15.39 -1.59
CA PHE A 13 9.28 14.91 -0.91
C PHE A 13 8.19 15.99 -0.81
N TYR A 14 8.51 17.14 -0.23
CA TYR A 14 7.52 18.20 0.00
C TYR A 14 6.95 18.79 -1.28
N PRO A 15 7.77 19.19 -2.28
CA PRO A 15 7.24 19.69 -3.55
C PRO A 15 6.34 18.68 -4.27
N THR A 16 6.72 17.40 -4.27
CA THR A 16 5.92 16.38 -4.94
C THR A 16 4.67 15.98 -4.14
N LEU A 17 4.68 16.07 -2.83
CA LEU A 17 3.47 15.91 -2.01
C LEU A 17 2.48 17.07 -2.27
N LEU A 18 2.98 18.30 -2.30
CA LEU A 18 2.16 19.48 -2.65
C LEU A 18 1.55 19.33 -4.05
N TYR A 19 2.33 18.86 -5.03
CA TYR A 19 1.82 18.57 -6.36
C TYR A 19 0.68 17.55 -6.32
N ASN A 20 0.78 16.48 -5.51
CA ASN A 20 -0.30 15.50 -5.38
C ASN A 20 -1.58 16.12 -4.79
N VAL A 21 -1.45 16.99 -3.79
CA VAL A 21 -2.59 17.70 -3.20
C VAL A 21 -3.27 18.63 -4.22
N LEU A 22 -2.48 19.33 -5.03
CA LEU A 22 -3.01 20.18 -6.08
C LEU A 22 -3.70 19.37 -7.18
N MET A 23 -3.12 18.24 -7.57
CA MET A 23 -3.68 17.36 -8.59
C MET A 23 -4.98 16.68 -8.15
N GLU A 24 -5.11 16.33 -6.87
CA GLU A 24 -6.38 15.81 -6.33
C GLU A 24 -7.51 16.86 -6.45
N LYS A 25 -7.20 18.14 -6.16
CA LYS A 25 -8.17 19.24 -6.28
C LYS A 25 -8.45 19.69 -7.72
N ALA A 26 -7.45 19.60 -8.60
CA ALA A 26 -7.50 20.11 -9.97
C ALA A 26 -7.86 19.09 -11.04
N SER A 27 -7.95 17.81 -10.68
CA SER A 27 -8.24 16.70 -11.60
C SER A 27 -9.20 15.69 -10.97
N ALA A 28 -9.65 14.72 -11.75
CA ALA A 28 -10.49 13.61 -11.28
C ALA A 28 -9.70 12.54 -10.48
N ARG A 29 -8.58 12.91 -9.86
CA ARG A 29 -7.77 11.98 -9.05
C ARG A 29 -8.27 11.96 -7.61
N ASN A 30 -8.69 10.79 -7.17
CA ASN A 30 -9.02 10.60 -5.76
C ASN A 30 -7.75 10.47 -4.90
N TRP A 31 -7.83 10.87 -3.64
CA TRP A 31 -6.76 10.65 -2.67
C TRP A 31 -6.52 9.18 -2.42
N TYR A 32 -7.59 8.39 -2.40
CA TYR A 32 -7.57 6.92 -2.34
C TYR A 32 -8.70 6.34 -3.18
N ASP A 33 -8.56 5.07 -3.54
CA ASP A 33 -9.58 4.28 -4.22
C ASP A 33 -9.67 2.90 -3.60
N ARG A 34 -10.89 2.36 -3.54
CA ARG A 34 -11.12 0.98 -3.09
C ARG A 34 -10.77 0.02 -4.23
N ILE A 35 -9.90 -0.94 -3.93
CA ILE A 35 -9.44 -1.94 -4.90
C ILE A 35 -10.29 -3.19 -4.83
N ASP A 36 -10.65 -3.62 -3.62
CA ASP A 36 -11.60 -4.71 -3.37
C ASP A 36 -12.31 -4.52 -2.02
N ASP A 37 -13.03 -5.54 -1.54
CA ASP A 37 -13.76 -5.47 -0.28
C ASP A 37 -12.88 -5.19 0.96
N THR A 38 -11.57 -5.47 0.87
CA THR A 38 -10.63 -5.33 1.99
C THR A 38 -9.61 -4.23 1.77
N VAL A 39 -9.08 -4.07 0.55
CA VAL A 39 -7.95 -3.18 0.29
C VAL A 39 -8.38 -1.85 -0.29
N ILE A 40 -7.89 -0.78 0.35
CA ILE A 40 -7.93 0.59 -0.13
C ILE A 40 -6.49 0.99 -0.49
N LEU A 41 -6.28 1.49 -1.69
CA LEU A 41 -4.98 1.98 -2.17
C LEU A 41 -5.00 3.51 -2.25
N GLY A 42 -4.10 4.16 -1.52
CA GLY A 42 -4.13 5.60 -1.41
C GLY A 42 -2.79 6.30 -1.31
N ALA A 43 -2.87 7.63 -1.33
CA ALA A 43 -1.78 8.52 -0.98
C ALA A 43 -1.60 8.58 0.55
N LEU A 44 -0.56 9.29 1.01
CA LEU A 44 -0.27 9.48 2.44
C LEU A 44 -1.53 10.00 3.19
N PRO A 45 -2.08 9.24 4.15
CA PRO A 45 -3.26 9.69 4.88
C PRO A 45 -2.88 10.82 5.83
N PHE A 46 -3.51 11.98 5.67
CA PHE A 46 -3.33 13.09 6.60
C PHE A 46 -4.03 12.80 7.94
N ARG A 47 -3.52 13.40 9.02
CA ARG A 47 -4.07 13.17 10.38
C ARG A 47 -5.56 13.48 10.50
N ASN A 48 -6.03 14.51 9.80
CA ASN A 48 -7.43 14.90 9.78
C ASN A 48 -8.35 13.95 8.99
N GLN A 49 -7.79 13.09 8.12
CA GLN A 49 -8.54 12.07 7.37
C GLN A 49 -8.70 10.77 8.15
N ALA A 50 -7.99 10.58 9.28
CA ALA A 50 -7.93 9.31 9.98
C ALA A 50 -9.32 8.85 10.47
N ASN A 51 -10.09 9.74 11.09
CA ASN A 51 -11.43 9.40 11.60
C ASN A 51 -12.39 9.05 10.46
N ASP A 52 -12.37 9.81 9.37
CA ASP A 52 -13.19 9.53 8.19
C ASP A 52 -12.89 8.16 7.59
N LEU A 53 -11.61 7.79 7.49
CA LEU A 53 -11.20 6.47 7.00
C LEU A 53 -11.67 5.34 7.93
N ILE A 54 -11.58 5.55 9.25
CA ILE A 54 -12.04 4.56 10.24
C ILE A 54 -13.56 4.37 10.16
N GLU A 55 -14.30 5.47 10.14
CA GLU A 55 -15.77 5.43 10.23
C GLU A 55 -16.43 5.06 8.91
N LYS A 56 -16.01 5.70 7.80
CA LYS A 56 -16.66 5.54 6.49
C LYS A 56 -16.17 4.31 5.74
N GLU A 57 -14.91 3.95 5.91
CA GLU A 57 -14.28 2.84 5.18
C GLU A 57 -14.09 1.58 6.04
N ASN A 58 -14.54 1.58 7.30
CA ASN A 58 -14.31 0.51 8.27
C ASN A 58 -12.82 0.10 8.33
N MET A 59 -11.93 1.10 8.34
CA MET A 59 -10.49 0.87 8.34
C MET A 59 -10.04 0.29 9.67
N LYS A 60 -9.43 -0.88 9.64
CA LYS A 60 -8.86 -1.61 10.79
C LYS A 60 -7.34 -1.59 10.82
N ALA A 61 -6.72 -1.39 9.66
CA ALA A 61 -5.27 -1.41 9.55
C ALA A 61 -4.74 -0.46 8.48
N VAL A 62 -3.47 -0.09 8.64
CA VAL A 62 -2.70 0.71 7.68
C VAL A 62 -1.39 0.00 7.38
N VAL A 63 -1.07 -0.13 6.09
CA VAL A 63 0.27 -0.50 5.62
C VAL A 63 0.92 0.70 4.95
N SER A 64 2.03 1.16 5.53
CA SER A 64 2.78 2.30 5.04
C SER A 64 4.07 1.87 4.35
N MET A 65 4.26 2.29 3.11
CA MET A 65 5.52 2.12 2.38
C MET A 65 6.47 3.32 2.55
N ASN A 66 6.08 4.31 3.36
CA ASN A 66 6.84 5.54 3.59
C ASN A 66 7.96 5.34 4.61
N GLU A 67 9.02 6.12 4.43
CA GLU A 67 10.08 6.28 5.43
C GLU A 67 9.63 7.20 6.59
N ASP A 68 10.32 7.16 7.72
CA ASP A 68 9.93 7.89 8.94
C ASP A 68 9.80 9.39 8.71
N TYR A 69 10.72 10.00 7.98
CA TYR A 69 10.68 11.44 7.70
C TYR A 69 9.46 11.85 6.86
N GLU A 70 8.95 10.94 6.02
CA GLU A 70 7.75 11.18 5.21
C GLU A 70 6.48 11.20 6.08
N LEU A 71 6.44 10.42 7.17
CA LEU A 71 5.28 10.30 8.06
C LEU A 71 5.21 11.43 9.09
N THR A 72 6.36 11.86 9.60
CA THR A 72 6.47 12.71 10.81
C THR A 72 5.67 14.01 10.71
N ALA A 73 5.65 14.65 9.54
CA ALA A 73 5.01 15.96 9.39
C ALA A 73 3.49 15.88 9.26
N PHE A 74 2.94 14.91 8.54
CA PHE A 74 1.57 14.95 8.05
C PHE A 74 0.70 13.76 8.45
N SER A 75 1.29 12.59 8.72
CA SER A 75 0.55 11.37 9.01
C SER A 75 0.63 10.98 10.49
N ASN A 76 -0.16 10.00 10.87
CA ASN A 76 -0.06 9.37 12.16
C ASN A 76 1.11 8.36 12.17
N ASN A 77 1.84 8.31 13.27
CA ASN A 77 2.82 7.27 13.55
C ASN A 77 2.14 6.03 14.18
N THR A 78 2.92 4.98 14.42
CA THR A 78 2.45 3.72 15.02
C THR A 78 1.66 3.92 16.31
N GLU A 79 2.14 4.79 17.21
CA GLU A 79 1.48 5.02 18.51
C GLU A 79 0.12 5.69 18.35
N LYS A 80 0.02 6.68 17.44
CA LYS A 80 -1.23 7.39 17.17
C LYS A 80 -2.26 6.49 16.50
N TRP A 81 -1.85 5.65 15.53
CA TRP A 81 -2.74 4.67 14.92
C TRP A 81 -3.27 3.68 15.95
N ARG A 82 -2.39 3.16 16.84
CA ARG A 82 -2.79 2.25 17.92
C ARG A 82 -3.80 2.89 18.87
N LYS A 83 -3.63 4.17 19.24
CA LYS A 83 -4.60 4.92 20.07
C LYS A 83 -5.98 5.04 19.43
N LEU A 84 -6.04 5.00 18.09
CA LEU A 84 -7.29 5.00 17.32
C LEU A 84 -7.85 3.59 17.09
N GLY A 85 -7.25 2.55 17.67
CA GLY A 85 -7.66 1.15 17.47
C GLY A 85 -7.30 0.58 16.09
N VAL A 86 -6.36 1.20 15.38
CA VAL A 86 -5.92 0.81 14.03
C VAL A 86 -4.55 0.15 14.11
N GLU A 87 -4.42 -1.04 13.53
CA GLU A 87 -3.13 -1.71 13.41
C GLU A 87 -2.26 -1.04 12.33
N PHE A 88 -0.96 -1.00 12.56
CA PHE A 88 -0.04 -0.30 11.68
C PHE A 88 1.20 -1.14 11.37
N LEU A 89 1.44 -1.37 10.08
CA LEU A 89 2.65 -1.99 9.56
C LEU A 89 3.41 -1.00 8.69
N GLN A 90 4.66 -0.72 9.04
CA GLN A 90 5.56 0.07 8.20
C GLN A 90 6.54 -0.83 7.45
N LEU A 91 6.58 -0.67 6.13
CA LEU A 91 7.47 -1.37 5.20
C LEU A 91 8.29 -0.33 4.43
N ALA A 92 9.02 0.51 5.17
CA ALA A 92 9.76 1.65 4.64
C ALA A 92 10.58 1.30 3.39
N THR A 93 10.35 2.02 2.31
CA THR A 93 11.00 1.83 1.00
C THR A 93 11.28 3.19 0.42
N THR A 94 12.51 3.45 -0.03
CA THR A 94 12.93 4.74 -0.57
C THR A 94 12.14 5.08 -1.84
N ASP A 95 11.59 6.30 -1.88
CA ASP A 95 10.78 6.75 -3.02
C ASP A 95 11.62 6.90 -4.29
N ILE A 96 10.98 6.69 -5.45
CA ILE A 96 11.53 6.88 -6.81
C ILE A 96 12.61 5.85 -7.20
N PHE A 97 13.54 5.50 -6.31
CA PHE A 97 14.74 4.73 -6.65
C PHE A 97 14.63 3.24 -6.35
N GLU A 98 13.75 2.85 -5.43
CA GLU A 98 13.65 1.47 -4.97
C GLU A 98 12.27 0.86 -5.24
N SER A 99 12.28 -0.46 -5.43
CA SER A 99 11.09 -1.29 -5.31
C SER A 99 11.11 -1.98 -3.95
N PRO A 100 9.97 -2.21 -3.30
CA PRO A 100 9.93 -3.04 -2.10
C PRO A 100 10.56 -4.41 -2.39
N ASN A 101 11.42 -4.89 -1.49
CA ASN A 101 12.01 -6.22 -1.64
C ASN A 101 10.98 -7.33 -1.38
N GLN A 102 11.31 -8.57 -1.75
CA GLN A 102 10.38 -9.71 -1.69
C GLN A 102 9.89 -9.99 -0.27
N GLU A 103 10.74 -9.82 0.74
CA GLU A 103 10.38 -10.01 2.15
C GLU A 103 9.32 -8.99 2.60
N LYS A 104 9.52 -7.70 2.28
CA LYS A 104 8.54 -6.65 2.58
C LYS A 104 7.20 -6.91 1.88
N LEU A 105 7.25 -7.32 0.61
CA LEU A 105 6.05 -7.64 -0.16
C LEU A 105 5.30 -8.81 0.47
N PHE A 106 5.98 -9.89 0.82
CA PHE A 106 5.38 -11.05 1.45
C PHE A 106 4.78 -10.72 2.83
N ARG A 107 5.52 -10.03 3.70
CA ARG A 107 5.04 -9.56 5.01
C ARG A 107 3.82 -8.64 4.89
N GLY A 108 3.80 -7.78 3.87
CA GLY A 108 2.65 -6.91 3.61
C GLY A 108 1.40 -7.70 3.22
N VAL A 109 1.56 -8.72 2.38
CA VAL A 109 0.45 -9.62 1.99
C VAL A 109 -0.04 -10.43 3.19
N GLU A 110 0.87 -11.00 3.99
CA GLU A 110 0.50 -11.70 5.23
C GLU A 110 -0.29 -10.81 6.19
N PHE A 111 0.15 -9.57 6.36
CA PHE A 111 -0.55 -8.60 7.21
C PHE A 111 -1.95 -8.29 6.68
N ILE A 112 -2.10 -8.02 5.38
CA ILE A 112 -3.41 -7.77 4.77
C ILE A 112 -4.33 -8.99 4.94
N ASN A 113 -3.79 -10.21 4.79
CA ASN A 113 -4.55 -11.46 4.91
C ASN A 113 -5.23 -11.62 6.28
N GLN A 114 -4.71 -11.01 7.34
CA GLN A 114 -5.28 -11.07 8.68
C GLN A 114 -6.64 -10.37 8.79
N PHE A 115 -6.91 -9.39 7.92
CA PHE A 115 -8.13 -8.58 7.93
C PHE A 115 -9.19 -9.07 6.94
N LEU A 116 -8.89 -10.11 6.15
CA LEU A 116 -9.88 -10.74 5.28
C LEU A 116 -10.88 -11.59 6.10
N PRO A 117 -12.14 -11.68 5.64
CA PRO A 117 -13.07 -12.71 6.13
C PRO A 117 -12.45 -14.10 6.03
N LEU A 118 -12.72 -14.96 7.01
CA LEU A 118 -12.13 -16.32 7.06
C LEU A 118 -12.29 -17.10 5.77
N SER A 119 -13.45 -16.99 5.12
CA SER A 119 -13.77 -17.65 3.85
C SER A 119 -12.97 -17.12 2.64
N LYS A 120 -12.33 -15.96 2.77
CA LYS A 120 -11.55 -15.29 1.70
C LYS A 120 -10.06 -15.26 2.00
N ARG A 121 -9.60 -15.84 3.11
CA ARG A 121 -8.18 -15.86 3.47
C ARG A 121 -7.36 -16.67 2.48
N ILE A 122 -6.19 -16.14 2.19
CA ILE A 122 -5.23 -16.79 1.30
C ILE A 122 -4.68 -18.04 1.99
N SER A 123 -4.83 -19.20 1.36
CA SER A 123 -4.34 -20.49 1.87
C SER A 123 -2.83 -20.48 2.07
N GLY A 124 -2.36 -21.11 3.13
CA GLY A 124 -0.92 -21.22 3.44
C GLY A 124 -0.28 -19.97 4.05
N LEU A 125 -1.04 -18.90 4.27
CA LEU A 125 -0.62 -17.76 5.09
C LEU A 125 -1.19 -17.91 6.50
N GLY A 126 -0.31 -17.86 7.50
CA GLY A 126 -0.72 -17.87 8.92
C GLY A 126 -1.61 -16.69 9.26
N SER A 127 -2.57 -16.89 10.14
CA SER A 127 -3.34 -15.79 10.74
C SER A 127 -3.55 -16.07 12.21
N THR A 128 -3.14 -15.11 13.03
CA THR A 128 -3.36 -15.10 14.49
C THR A 128 -4.58 -14.29 14.90
N GLN A 129 -5.24 -13.62 13.93
CA GLN A 129 -6.31 -12.67 14.19
C GLN A 129 -7.68 -13.35 14.31
N THR A 130 -8.48 -12.85 15.24
CA THR A 130 -9.86 -13.26 15.48
C THR A 130 -10.80 -12.70 14.38
N PRO A 131 -12.02 -13.28 14.23
CA PRO A 131 -13.02 -12.77 13.29
C PRO A 131 -13.42 -11.30 13.50
N GLU A 132 -13.19 -10.75 14.68
CA GLU A 132 -13.55 -9.38 15.05
C GLU A 132 -12.72 -8.31 14.33
N ASN A 133 -11.56 -8.68 13.78
CA ASN A 133 -10.66 -7.76 13.07
C ASN A 133 -10.92 -7.66 11.57
N VAL A 134 -11.99 -8.24 11.06
CA VAL A 134 -12.35 -8.10 9.62
C VAL A 134 -12.69 -6.66 9.30
N GLY A 135 -12.04 -6.12 8.26
CA GLY A 135 -12.26 -4.74 7.83
C GLY A 135 -11.29 -4.29 6.75
N SER A 136 -11.28 -3.01 6.48
CA SER A 136 -10.45 -2.45 5.43
C SER A 136 -9.01 -2.23 5.88
N VAL A 137 -8.07 -2.49 4.97
CA VAL A 137 -6.65 -2.18 5.10
C VAL A 137 -6.28 -1.06 4.13
N TYR A 138 -5.83 0.06 4.67
CA TYR A 138 -5.37 1.19 3.89
C TYR A 138 -3.89 1.02 3.55
N VAL A 139 -3.59 0.76 2.28
CA VAL A 139 -2.21 0.57 1.79
C VAL A 139 -1.76 1.85 1.09
N HIS A 140 -0.68 2.46 1.58
CA HIS A 140 -0.25 3.74 1.05
C HIS A 140 1.27 3.89 0.86
N CYS A 141 1.63 4.82 0.00
CA CYS A 141 2.92 5.48 -0.03
C CYS A 141 2.70 7.00 -0.11
N LYS A 142 3.62 7.77 -0.65
CA LYS A 142 3.42 9.23 -0.80
C LYS A 142 2.22 9.58 -1.70
N ALA A 143 2.10 8.93 -2.85
CA ALA A 143 1.07 9.22 -3.86
C ALA A 143 0.11 8.05 -4.16
N GLY A 144 0.32 6.87 -3.57
CA GLY A 144 -0.50 5.69 -3.85
C GLY A 144 -0.40 5.19 -5.29
N ARG A 145 0.78 5.25 -5.92
CA ARG A 145 0.94 5.00 -7.37
C ARG A 145 1.98 3.93 -7.69
N THR A 146 3.05 3.84 -6.93
CA THR A 146 4.23 3.01 -7.24
C THR A 146 4.51 2.00 -6.13
N ARG A 147 5.09 2.41 -5.00
CA ARG A 147 5.49 1.52 -3.89
C ARG A 147 4.32 0.70 -3.33
N SER A 148 3.25 1.37 -2.96
CA SER A 148 2.03 0.72 -2.42
C SER A 148 1.28 -0.08 -3.47
N ALA A 149 1.24 0.37 -4.74
CA ALA A 149 0.65 -0.38 -5.82
C ALA A 149 1.38 -1.71 -6.10
N THR A 150 2.71 -1.74 -5.94
CA THR A 150 3.47 -3.00 -6.05
C THR A 150 3.03 -4.01 -4.99
N LEU A 151 2.85 -3.59 -3.74
CA LEU A 151 2.36 -4.46 -2.68
C LEU A 151 0.93 -4.94 -2.95
N VAL A 152 0.04 -4.04 -3.35
CA VAL A 152 -1.35 -4.40 -3.66
C VAL A 152 -1.43 -5.36 -4.85
N GLY A 153 -0.57 -5.21 -5.86
CA GLY A 153 -0.43 -6.19 -6.94
C GLY A 153 -0.06 -7.57 -6.44
N CYS A 154 0.92 -7.69 -5.53
CA CYS A 154 1.28 -8.96 -4.91
C CYS A 154 0.12 -9.60 -4.13
N TYR A 155 -0.63 -8.78 -3.39
CA TYR A 155 -1.82 -9.25 -2.69
C TYR A 155 -2.89 -9.80 -3.64
N LEU A 156 -3.20 -9.08 -4.71
CA LEU A 156 -4.20 -9.52 -5.70
C LEU A 156 -3.78 -10.82 -6.40
N MET A 157 -2.50 -10.95 -6.76
CA MET A 157 -1.96 -12.17 -7.35
C MET A 157 -2.13 -13.38 -6.42
N MET A 158 -1.76 -13.24 -5.14
CA MET A 158 -1.92 -14.36 -4.19
C MET A 158 -3.37 -14.68 -3.86
N LYS A 159 -4.23 -13.66 -3.78
CA LYS A 159 -5.65 -13.84 -3.44
C LYS A 159 -6.44 -14.52 -4.55
N ASN A 160 -6.20 -14.11 -5.80
CA ASN A 160 -7.03 -14.47 -6.94
C ASN A 160 -6.34 -15.48 -7.88
N GLY A 161 -5.05 -15.80 -7.67
CA GLY A 161 -4.26 -16.59 -8.61
C GLY A 161 -3.93 -15.83 -9.91
N TRP A 162 -4.03 -14.51 -9.91
CA TRP A 162 -3.83 -13.67 -11.08
C TRP A 162 -2.36 -13.52 -11.45
N THR A 163 -2.11 -13.34 -12.74
CA THR A 163 -0.82 -12.90 -13.27
C THR A 163 -0.53 -11.44 -12.86
N PRO A 164 0.73 -10.98 -12.96
CA PRO A 164 1.07 -9.58 -12.73
C PRO A 164 0.26 -8.60 -13.59
N ASP A 165 0.02 -8.94 -14.87
CA ASP A 165 -0.72 -8.08 -15.79
C ASP A 165 -2.19 -7.95 -15.38
N GLU A 166 -2.87 -9.07 -15.07
CA GLU A 166 -4.25 -9.07 -14.58
C GLU A 166 -4.41 -8.25 -13.29
N ALA A 167 -3.48 -8.40 -12.34
CA ALA A 167 -3.50 -7.65 -11.09
C ALA A 167 -3.33 -6.14 -11.33
N VAL A 168 -2.42 -5.75 -12.22
CA VAL A 168 -2.17 -4.35 -12.56
C VAL A 168 -3.33 -3.75 -13.34
N ASP A 169 -3.93 -4.48 -14.28
CA ASP A 169 -5.08 -4.01 -15.05
C ASP A 169 -6.30 -3.80 -14.15
N HIS A 170 -6.55 -4.72 -13.21
CA HIS A 170 -7.60 -4.52 -12.21
C HIS A 170 -7.34 -3.26 -11.36
N MET A 171 -6.12 -3.09 -10.84
CA MET A 171 -5.78 -1.88 -10.08
C MET A 171 -5.96 -0.60 -10.91
N ARG A 172 -5.60 -0.60 -12.19
CA ARG A 172 -5.77 0.55 -13.09
C ARG A 172 -7.23 0.86 -13.38
N SER A 173 -8.09 -0.14 -13.44
CA SER A 173 -9.53 0.06 -13.59
C SER A 173 -10.14 0.80 -12.40
N CYS A 174 -9.63 0.55 -11.18
CA CYS A 174 -10.06 1.24 -9.97
C CYS A 174 -9.34 2.59 -9.76
N ARG A 175 -8.04 2.66 -10.10
CA ARG A 175 -7.13 3.79 -9.86
C ARG A 175 -6.29 4.07 -11.12
N PRO A 176 -6.78 4.86 -12.10
CA PRO A 176 -6.17 4.98 -13.43
C PRO A 176 -4.75 5.56 -13.45
N HIS A 177 -4.35 6.30 -12.41
CA HIS A 177 -3.04 6.96 -12.36
C HIS A 177 -1.92 6.14 -11.70
N ILE A 178 -2.10 4.81 -11.54
CA ILE A 178 -1.03 3.90 -11.12
C ILE A 178 0.11 3.94 -12.12
N LEU A 179 1.33 4.07 -11.59
CA LEU A 179 2.56 4.18 -12.36
C LEU A 179 3.59 3.17 -11.84
N LEU A 180 3.81 2.11 -12.60
CA LEU A 180 4.84 1.11 -12.32
C LEU A 180 5.96 1.22 -13.35
N HIS A 181 7.19 1.28 -12.86
CA HIS A 181 8.41 1.27 -13.67
C HIS A 181 8.99 -0.14 -13.73
N THR A 182 10.05 -0.35 -14.51
CA THR A 182 10.68 -1.66 -14.70
C THR A 182 10.95 -2.40 -13.39
N LYS A 183 11.55 -1.73 -12.39
CA LYS A 183 11.85 -2.36 -11.10
C LYS A 183 10.62 -2.91 -10.36
N GLN A 184 9.48 -2.23 -10.45
CA GLN A 184 8.24 -2.69 -9.84
C GLN A 184 7.66 -3.87 -10.61
N TRP A 185 7.70 -3.84 -11.92
CA TRP A 185 7.31 -4.98 -12.75
C TRP A 185 8.18 -6.21 -12.50
N ASP A 186 9.48 -6.05 -12.37
CA ASP A 186 10.40 -7.14 -12.05
C ASP A 186 10.10 -7.72 -10.66
N ALA A 187 9.78 -6.85 -9.67
CA ALA A 187 9.39 -7.28 -8.34
C ALA A 187 8.08 -8.07 -8.35
N LEU A 188 7.08 -7.65 -9.14
CA LEU A 188 5.81 -8.38 -9.30
C LEU A 188 6.04 -9.76 -9.96
N ARG A 189 6.79 -9.82 -11.05
CA ARG A 189 7.09 -11.09 -11.75
C ARG A 189 7.84 -12.07 -10.86
N LEU A 190 8.84 -11.58 -10.13
CA LEU A 190 9.60 -12.41 -9.19
C LEU A 190 8.69 -12.91 -8.05
N PHE A 191 7.84 -12.06 -7.52
CA PHE A 191 6.88 -12.44 -6.48
C PHE A 191 5.89 -13.49 -6.98
N TYR A 192 5.37 -13.33 -8.18
CA TYR A 192 4.46 -14.26 -8.83
C TYR A 192 5.08 -15.65 -8.96
N THR A 193 6.30 -15.71 -9.50
CA THR A 193 7.02 -16.98 -9.66
C THR A 193 7.23 -17.69 -8.32
N ASN A 194 7.64 -16.95 -7.28
CA ASN A 194 8.00 -17.53 -5.99
C ASN A 194 6.81 -17.91 -5.12
N ASN A 195 5.68 -17.21 -5.24
CA ASN A 195 4.60 -17.33 -4.25
C ASN A 195 3.25 -17.76 -4.84
N VAL A 196 3.05 -17.63 -6.14
CA VAL A 196 1.80 -18.03 -6.79
C VAL A 196 2.01 -19.31 -7.59
N VAL A 197 2.93 -19.29 -8.56
CA VAL A 197 3.20 -20.47 -9.42
C VAL A 197 3.80 -21.62 -8.61
N ALA A 198 4.76 -21.36 -7.73
CA ALA A 198 5.42 -22.41 -6.94
C ALA A 198 4.51 -23.12 -5.93
N LYS A 199 3.28 -22.60 -5.68
CA LYS A 199 2.29 -23.18 -4.76
C LYS A 199 1.09 -23.79 -5.48
N SER A 200 1.03 -23.67 -6.81
CA SER A 200 0.04 -24.32 -7.68
C SER A 200 0.46 -25.73 -8.04
#